data_0d087b430af20bfbe2da131036e2fe01
#
_entry.id   0d087b430af20bfbe2da131036e2fe01
#
_cell.length_a   1.000
_cell.length_b   1.000
_cell.length_c   1.000
_cell.angle_alpha   90.00
_cell.angle_beta   90.00
_cell.angle_gamma   90.00
#
_symmetry.space_group_name_H-M   'P 1'
#
loop_
_entity.id
_entity.type
_entity.pdbx_description
1 polymer ?
#
loop_
_entity_poly.entity_id
_entity_poly.type
_entity_poly.pdbx_seq_one_letter_code
_entity_poly.pdbx_strand_id
1 'polypeptide(L)'
;MKSNYDAIVIGGGHAGIEATYALANRNFNVALITLNIKRLSMLPCNPSIGGSAKGIITREIDALGGVQGLFADRAMIQIKMLNTSKGPAVWSLRAQIDKDKYSQIILEDIQNQKNITLIEDEVSDLIVDSQNCLGVKTLAHGDILSKVTIMTTGVYMNSRILRGKDIKHDGPDGEKTSSTLSKNLAKYGFEIIRLKTGTPCRIYTDSIDFSKVEKEILDKNELCFSTKSNIKLDEQTCCYLTHTTARTKDIILKNINRSSLYSGIIKGIGPRYCPSVEDKIVRFPEKETHHIFFEPETSRCDIMYINGLSTSMPEDVQDQMIASVPGLENAKVQKYGYAIEYDAINPLNLYKSLESKILNNFFSAGQPNGTSGYEEAAAQGIVAGINAANKLDNMPNMEIKRSDAYIGVLVDDIVTKGTNEPYRMLTSRAEYRLLLRNDNVDQRLAKYAFDNKMIDADAYSKIIKKYDFIQETIEKLKNQYVSSKSKIGQKYNVDNGISYLKLLANPEVNPEDILGEDYPYIDELTIQVRLFGYLKKQESAAEKMLRLELLKLPEDIDYYKVDNLATEARQKLSQIRPTTIGQASRISGINPADIQMLMFYLNNRRK
;
A
#
# COMPACT_ATOMS: atom_id res chain seq x y z
N MET A 1 24.89 -21.50 -13.04
CA MET A 1 23.96 -20.83 -12.09
C MET A 1 24.13 -21.46 -10.73
N LYS A 2 24.05 -20.67 -9.62
CA LYS A 2 24.01 -21.28 -8.28
C LYS A 2 22.68 -22.02 -8.14
N SER A 3 22.68 -23.24 -7.62
CA SER A 3 21.47 -24.03 -7.36
C SER A 3 20.94 -23.83 -5.92
N ASN A 4 21.60 -23.02 -5.11
CA ASN A 4 21.27 -22.83 -3.70
C ASN A 4 21.45 -21.36 -3.30
N TYR A 5 20.41 -20.77 -2.71
CA TYR A 5 20.36 -19.38 -2.26
C TYR A 5 19.93 -19.32 -0.79
N ASP A 6 20.17 -18.17 -0.12
CA ASP A 6 19.59 -17.94 1.20
C ASP A 6 18.08 -17.71 1.08
N ALA A 7 17.66 -16.95 0.06
CA ALA A 7 16.26 -16.65 -0.21
C ALA A 7 15.91 -16.71 -1.69
N ILE A 8 14.69 -17.13 -2.00
CA ILE A 8 14.06 -16.99 -3.31
C ILE A 8 12.88 -16.04 -3.19
N VAL A 9 12.77 -15.09 -4.11
CA VAL A 9 11.61 -14.21 -4.29
C VAL A 9 10.98 -14.51 -5.64
N ILE A 10 9.69 -14.88 -5.64
CA ILE A 10 8.93 -15.27 -6.84
C ILE A 10 8.10 -14.08 -7.30
N GLY A 11 8.49 -13.43 -8.39
CA GLY A 11 7.82 -12.27 -8.97
C GLY A 11 8.55 -10.96 -8.71
N GLY A 12 8.83 -10.21 -9.79
CA GLY A 12 9.57 -8.94 -9.77
C GLY A 12 8.66 -7.70 -9.70
N GLY A 13 7.46 -7.80 -9.11
CA GLY A 13 6.58 -6.66 -8.84
C GLY A 13 7.00 -5.87 -7.61
N HIS A 14 6.19 -4.84 -7.22
CA HIS A 14 6.50 -3.96 -6.09
C HIS A 14 6.80 -4.72 -4.78
N ALA A 15 6.03 -5.78 -4.47
CA ALA A 15 6.29 -6.60 -3.30
C ALA A 15 7.61 -7.38 -3.42
N GLY A 16 7.89 -7.93 -4.60
CA GLY A 16 9.12 -8.70 -4.83
C GLY A 16 10.37 -7.84 -4.76
N ILE A 17 10.33 -6.65 -5.31
CA ILE A 17 11.45 -5.70 -5.22
C ILE A 17 11.73 -5.33 -3.77
N GLU A 18 10.73 -4.95 -2.97
CA GLU A 18 10.92 -4.61 -1.56
C GLU A 18 11.45 -5.80 -0.74
N ALA A 19 10.91 -7.00 -0.96
CA ALA A 19 11.39 -8.21 -0.28
C ALA A 19 12.85 -8.55 -0.65
N THR A 20 13.19 -8.39 -1.94
CA THR A 20 14.55 -8.64 -2.44
C THR A 20 15.55 -7.67 -1.81
N TYR A 21 15.25 -6.36 -1.79
CA TYR A 21 16.14 -5.37 -1.19
C TYR A 21 16.23 -5.52 0.33
N ALA A 22 15.15 -5.86 1.03
CA ALA A 22 15.19 -6.11 2.46
C ALA A 22 16.16 -7.25 2.84
N LEU A 23 16.19 -8.32 2.04
CA LEU A 23 17.13 -9.43 2.20
C LEU A 23 18.55 -9.07 1.77
N ALA A 24 18.69 -8.43 0.60
CA ALA A 24 19.99 -8.07 0.03
C ALA A 24 20.75 -7.05 0.88
N ASN A 25 20.06 -6.06 1.45
CA ASN A 25 20.65 -5.06 2.36
C ASN A 25 21.17 -5.69 3.67
N ARG A 26 20.73 -6.90 3.98
CA ARG A 26 21.26 -7.70 5.10
C ARG A 26 22.28 -8.76 4.65
N ASN A 27 22.85 -8.58 3.45
CA ASN A 27 23.90 -9.42 2.86
C ASN A 27 23.49 -10.89 2.57
N PHE A 28 22.20 -11.21 2.46
CA PHE A 28 21.77 -12.54 1.99
C PHE A 28 21.87 -12.65 0.48
N ASN A 29 22.19 -13.87 -0.02
CA ASN A 29 22.15 -14.18 -1.44
C ASN A 29 20.72 -14.47 -1.87
N VAL A 30 20.16 -13.63 -2.74
CA VAL A 30 18.76 -13.68 -3.16
C VAL A 30 18.65 -14.05 -4.63
N ALA A 31 17.80 -15.03 -4.96
CA ALA A 31 17.34 -15.24 -6.32
C ALA A 31 15.99 -14.53 -6.51
N LEU A 32 15.93 -13.53 -7.38
CA LEU A 32 14.68 -12.92 -7.82
C LEU A 32 14.27 -13.56 -9.14
N ILE A 33 13.19 -14.36 -9.11
CA ILE A 33 12.68 -15.09 -10.29
C ILE A 33 11.44 -14.37 -10.81
N THR A 34 11.45 -13.96 -12.06
CA THR A 34 10.36 -13.23 -12.69
C THR A 34 10.09 -13.69 -14.11
N LEU A 35 8.85 -13.57 -14.59
CA LEU A 35 8.46 -13.92 -15.94
C LEU A 35 9.10 -13.03 -17.02
N ASN A 36 9.43 -11.76 -16.66
CA ASN A 36 10.01 -10.80 -17.56
C ASN A 36 10.87 -9.79 -16.81
N ILE A 37 12.18 -9.84 -17.01
CA ILE A 37 13.14 -8.97 -16.32
C ILE A 37 13.05 -7.50 -16.75
N LYS A 38 12.50 -7.19 -17.93
CA LYS A 38 12.32 -5.83 -18.42
C LYS A 38 11.10 -5.12 -17.82
N ARG A 39 10.29 -5.83 -17.04
CA ARG A 39 9.01 -5.35 -16.50
C ARG A 39 8.98 -5.31 -14.97
N LEU A 40 10.14 -5.13 -14.35
CA LEU A 40 10.24 -5.04 -12.88
C LEU A 40 9.43 -3.86 -12.35
N SER A 41 8.60 -4.11 -11.33
CA SER A 41 7.68 -3.15 -10.73
C SER A 41 6.86 -2.34 -11.74
N MET A 42 6.47 -2.94 -12.85
CA MET A 42 5.64 -2.29 -13.86
C MET A 42 4.36 -1.72 -13.27
N LEU A 43 3.89 -0.61 -13.81
CA LEU A 43 2.68 0.12 -13.39
C LEU A 43 1.52 -0.10 -14.39
N PRO A 44 0.92 -1.32 -14.48
CA PRO A 44 -0.09 -1.62 -15.50
C PRO A 44 -1.47 -1.01 -15.19
N CYS A 45 -1.75 -0.68 -13.93
CA CYS A 45 -3.04 -0.15 -13.50
C CYS A 45 -3.13 1.36 -13.68
N ASN A 46 -2.19 2.11 -13.10
CA ASN A 46 -2.10 3.57 -13.24
C ASN A 46 -0.63 4.01 -13.13
N PRO A 47 -0.23 5.12 -13.81
CA PRO A 47 1.15 5.58 -13.81
C PRO A 47 1.45 6.47 -12.60
N SER A 48 1.07 6.05 -11.39
CA SER A 48 1.27 6.87 -10.19
C SER A 48 1.57 6.05 -8.95
N ILE A 49 2.37 6.62 -8.06
CA ILE A 49 2.66 6.13 -6.70
C ILE A 49 2.12 7.14 -5.69
N GLY A 50 1.54 6.63 -4.60
CA GLY A 50 0.96 7.46 -3.55
C GLY A 50 -0.55 7.72 -3.72
N GLY A 51 -1.04 8.74 -3.03
CA GLY A 51 -2.47 9.01 -2.89
C GLY A 51 -2.91 8.94 -1.42
N SER A 52 -4.17 9.21 -1.13
CA SER A 52 -4.69 9.21 0.25
C SER A 52 -4.37 7.91 0.98
N ALA A 53 -3.74 7.97 2.14
CA ALA A 53 -3.11 6.90 2.91
C ALA A 53 -1.89 6.26 2.22
N LYS A 54 -1.91 6.07 0.90
CA LYS A 54 -0.89 5.35 0.14
C LYS A 54 0.46 6.08 0.11
N GLY A 55 0.45 7.41 -0.06
CA GLY A 55 1.68 8.20 0.03
C GLY A 55 2.34 8.11 1.41
N ILE A 56 1.53 7.95 2.48
CA ILE A 56 2.06 7.70 3.83
C ILE A 56 2.71 6.31 3.88
N ILE A 57 2.06 5.28 3.31
CA ILE A 57 2.63 3.92 3.22
C ILE A 57 3.97 3.94 2.48
N THR A 58 4.07 4.64 1.34
CA THR A 58 5.35 4.75 0.60
C THR A 58 6.45 5.35 1.47
N ARG A 59 6.14 6.37 2.26
CA ARG A 59 7.10 6.93 3.24
C ARG A 59 7.39 5.99 4.40
N GLU A 60 6.41 5.19 4.85
CA GLU A 60 6.63 4.15 5.86
C GLU A 60 7.57 3.06 5.36
N ILE A 61 7.45 2.68 4.08
CA ILE A 61 8.38 1.77 3.41
C ILE A 61 9.80 2.36 3.38
N ASP A 62 9.94 3.65 3.01
CA ASP A 62 11.23 4.36 3.01
C ASP A 62 11.86 4.39 4.41
N ALA A 63 11.09 4.72 5.43
CA ALA A 63 11.56 4.76 6.83
C ALA A 63 12.00 3.39 7.36
N LEU A 64 11.42 2.31 6.85
CA LEU A 64 11.86 0.93 7.13
C LEU A 64 13.07 0.50 6.30
N GLY A 65 13.64 1.38 5.48
CA GLY A 65 14.79 1.09 4.63
C GLY A 65 14.46 0.52 3.25
N GLY A 66 13.19 0.58 2.84
CA GLY A 66 12.72 0.16 1.51
C GLY A 66 13.10 1.12 0.40
N VAL A 67 12.71 0.79 -0.83
CA VAL A 67 13.20 1.44 -2.06
C VAL A 67 12.11 2.04 -2.95
N GLN A 68 10.82 1.74 -2.73
CA GLN A 68 9.74 2.22 -3.58
C GLN A 68 9.71 3.75 -3.68
N GLY A 69 9.83 4.46 -2.55
CA GLY A 69 9.88 5.91 -2.51
C GLY A 69 11.07 6.49 -3.26
N LEU A 70 12.24 5.91 -3.05
CA LEU A 70 13.48 6.33 -3.72
C LEU A 70 13.40 6.17 -5.24
N PHE A 71 12.92 5.03 -5.73
CA PHE A 71 12.74 4.79 -7.17
C PHE A 71 11.62 5.65 -7.76
N ALA A 72 10.55 5.89 -7.00
CA ALA A 72 9.48 6.79 -7.41
C ALA A 72 10.00 8.22 -7.60
N ASP A 73 10.79 8.75 -6.68
CA ASP A 73 11.39 10.08 -6.79
C ASP A 73 12.32 10.20 -8.02
N ARG A 74 13.07 9.13 -8.37
CA ARG A 74 13.95 9.09 -9.55
C ARG A 74 13.19 9.03 -10.88
N ALA A 75 11.96 8.54 -10.88
CA ALA A 75 11.15 8.36 -12.08
C ALA A 75 9.92 9.27 -12.14
N MET A 76 9.67 10.11 -11.13
CA MET A 76 8.52 11.00 -11.12
C MET A 76 8.61 12.07 -12.20
N ILE A 77 7.44 12.44 -12.74
CA ILE A 77 7.24 13.53 -13.70
C ILE A 77 6.33 14.62 -13.15
N GLN A 78 5.66 14.34 -12.03
CA GLN A 78 4.87 15.26 -11.23
C GLN A 78 4.79 14.74 -9.80
N ILE A 79 4.77 15.64 -8.82
CA ILE A 79 4.46 15.30 -7.42
C ILE A 79 3.63 16.39 -6.78
N LYS A 80 2.71 16.01 -5.90
CA LYS A 80 1.88 16.95 -5.15
C LYS A 80 1.50 16.42 -3.78
N MET A 81 1.18 17.35 -2.86
CA MET A 81 0.57 17.05 -1.58
C MET A 81 -0.96 17.06 -1.69
N LEU A 82 -1.60 15.95 -1.38
CA LEU A 82 -3.06 15.82 -1.35
C LEU A 82 -3.64 16.25 -0.01
N ASN A 83 -4.90 16.70 -0.03
CA ASN A 83 -5.71 17.03 1.15
C ASN A 83 -5.14 18.17 2.01
N THR A 84 -4.38 19.08 1.45
CA THR A 84 -3.78 20.22 2.18
C THR A 84 -4.81 21.05 2.92
N SER A 85 -6.03 21.22 2.37
CA SER A 85 -7.15 21.91 3.00
C SER A 85 -7.81 21.17 4.17
N LYS A 86 -7.52 19.87 4.36
CA LYS A 86 -8.14 19.02 5.39
C LYS A 86 -7.28 18.82 6.64
N GLY A 87 -6.08 19.39 6.64
CA GLY A 87 -5.13 19.32 7.73
C GLY A 87 -4.19 18.10 7.71
N PRO A 88 -3.12 18.14 8.53
CA PRO A 88 -1.96 17.24 8.43
C PRO A 88 -2.27 15.75 8.69
N ALA A 89 -3.37 15.47 9.39
CA ALA A 89 -3.80 14.08 9.65
C ALA A 89 -4.08 13.25 8.39
N VAL A 90 -4.29 13.90 7.24
CA VAL A 90 -4.63 13.26 5.97
C VAL A 90 -3.79 13.76 4.79
N TRP A 91 -2.77 14.57 5.06
CA TRP A 91 -1.79 14.96 4.05
C TRP A 91 -1.08 13.73 3.51
N SER A 92 -0.95 13.65 2.21
CA SER A 92 -0.35 12.48 1.59
C SER A 92 0.21 12.83 0.21
N LEU A 93 1.38 12.33 -0.10
CA LEU A 93 2.02 12.54 -1.38
C LEU A 93 1.39 11.68 -2.48
N ARG A 94 1.36 12.23 -3.70
CA ARG A 94 1.08 11.48 -4.92
C ARG A 94 1.98 11.99 -6.05
N ALA A 95 2.70 11.06 -6.67
CA ALA A 95 3.53 11.35 -7.84
C ALA A 95 2.99 10.63 -9.08
N GLN A 96 3.02 11.32 -10.23
CA GLN A 96 2.94 10.69 -11.54
C GLN A 96 4.33 10.17 -11.90
N ILE A 97 4.38 8.96 -12.41
CA ILE A 97 5.62 8.22 -12.65
C ILE A 97 5.77 7.94 -14.15
N ASP A 98 6.94 8.22 -14.69
CA ASP A 98 7.34 7.66 -15.98
C ASP A 98 7.55 6.15 -15.80
N LYS A 99 6.57 5.37 -16.25
CA LYS A 99 6.53 3.92 -15.98
C LYS A 99 7.66 3.14 -16.67
N ASP A 100 8.12 3.62 -17.83
CA ASP A 100 9.23 2.98 -18.57
C ASP A 100 10.54 3.23 -17.83
N LYS A 101 10.79 4.50 -17.44
CA LYS A 101 11.95 4.91 -16.65
C LYS A 101 11.99 4.22 -15.28
N TYR A 102 10.83 4.04 -14.63
CA TYR A 102 10.74 3.38 -13.33
C TYR A 102 11.24 1.94 -13.37
N SER A 103 10.75 1.14 -14.33
CA SER A 103 11.20 -0.25 -14.50
C SER A 103 12.68 -0.33 -14.91
N GLN A 104 13.13 0.59 -15.78
CA GLN A 104 14.53 0.64 -16.22
C GLN A 104 15.49 0.94 -15.05
N ILE A 105 15.18 1.95 -14.22
CA ILE A 105 16.00 2.32 -13.04
C ILE A 105 16.12 1.13 -12.09
N ILE A 106 15.03 0.41 -11.84
CA ILE A 106 15.04 -0.76 -10.96
C ILE A 106 15.90 -1.88 -11.55
N LEU A 107 15.79 -2.14 -12.85
CA LEU A 107 16.61 -3.15 -13.52
C LEU A 107 18.09 -2.83 -13.44
N GLU A 108 18.48 -1.59 -13.75
CA GLU A 108 19.86 -1.12 -13.68
C GLU A 108 20.42 -1.20 -12.26
N ASP A 109 19.62 -0.83 -11.26
CA ASP A 109 20.03 -0.87 -9.85
C ASP A 109 20.26 -2.32 -9.38
N ILE A 110 19.31 -3.22 -9.67
CA ILE A 110 19.43 -4.65 -9.33
C ILE A 110 20.65 -5.31 -9.98
N GLN A 111 20.94 -4.99 -11.24
CA GLN A 111 22.11 -5.54 -11.96
C GLN A 111 23.43 -5.14 -11.33
N ASN A 112 23.47 -4.04 -10.58
CA ASN A 112 24.63 -3.58 -9.82
C ASN A 112 24.75 -4.23 -8.42
N GLN A 113 23.72 -4.95 -7.95
CA GLN A 113 23.74 -5.63 -6.65
C GLN A 113 24.43 -6.99 -6.74
N LYS A 114 25.52 -7.18 -6.01
CA LYS A 114 26.37 -8.38 -6.09
C LYS A 114 25.71 -9.64 -5.53
N ASN A 115 24.76 -9.50 -4.62
CA ASN A 115 24.09 -10.58 -3.90
C ASN A 115 22.66 -10.82 -4.38
N ILE A 116 22.22 -10.17 -5.47
CA ILE A 116 20.97 -10.45 -6.14
C ILE A 116 21.24 -11.17 -7.47
N THR A 117 20.63 -12.33 -7.65
CA THR A 117 20.63 -13.05 -8.94
C THR A 117 19.26 -12.90 -9.57
N LEU A 118 19.18 -12.20 -10.70
CA LEU A 118 17.94 -12.03 -11.45
C LEU A 118 17.78 -13.19 -12.44
N ILE A 119 16.66 -13.91 -12.37
CA ILE A 119 16.35 -15.09 -13.18
C ILE A 119 15.04 -14.84 -13.92
N GLU A 120 15.09 -14.91 -15.27
CA GLU A 120 13.88 -14.89 -16.10
C GLU A 120 13.36 -16.31 -16.29
N ASP A 121 12.33 -16.69 -15.53
CA ASP A 121 11.71 -18.00 -15.58
C ASP A 121 10.31 -18.00 -14.96
N GLU A 122 9.56 -19.07 -15.21
CA GLU A 122 8.28 -19.36 -14.57
C GLU A 122 8.46 -20.36 -13.44
N VAL A 123 8.02 -19.98 -12.23
CA VAL A 123 7.89 -20.93 -11.11
C VAL A 123 6.57 -21.68 -11.24
N SER A 124 6.67 -23.01 -11.38
CA SER A 124 5.52 -23.91 -11.56
C SER A 124 5.07 -24.58 -10.27
N ASP A 125 5.98 -24.80 -9.31
CA ASP A 125 5.71 -25.50 -8.07
C ASP A 125 6.71 -25.12 -6.98
N LEU A 126 6.41 -25.50 -5.73
CA LEU A 126 7.34 -25.45 -4.61
C LEU A 126 8.04 -26.81 -4.44
N ILE A 127 9.25 -26.78 -3.87
CA ILE A 127 9.93 -27.98 -3.38
C ILE A 127 9.62 -28.06 -1.90
N VAL A 128 8.83 -29.06 -1.50
CA VAL A 128 8.34 -29.21 -0.12
C VAL A 128 8.75 -30.57 0.42
N ASP A 129 9.32 -30.60 1.63
CA ASP A 129 9.55 -31.79 2.41
C ASP A 129 8.79 -31.68 3.73
N SER A 130 7.83 -32.58 3.94
CA SER A 130 6.88 -32.55 5.07
C SER A 130 6.12 -31.23 5.15
N GLN A 131 6.50 -30.31 6.03
CA GLN A 131 5.90 -28.96 6.16
C GLN A 131 6.90 -27.84 5.87
N ASN A 132 8.06 -28.14 5.29
CA ASN A 132 9.10 -27.16 5.02
C ASN A 132 9.21 -26.87 3.52
N CYS A 133 9.15 -25.60 3.15
CA CYS A 133 9.51 -25.15 1.81
C CYS A 133 11.04 -25.10 1.73
N LEU A 134 11.60 -25.83 0.74
CA LEU A 134 13.04 -25.93 0.49
C LEU A 134 13.48 -25.22 -0.78
N GLY A 135 12.56 -24.63 -1.53
CA GLY A 135 12.84 -23.96 -2.79
C GLY A 135 11.68 -24.06 -3.79
N VAL A 136 11.99 -23.91 -5.05
CA VAL A 136 11.01 -23.85 -6.15
C VAL A 136 11.41 -24.71 -7.33
N LYS A 137 10.40 -25.15 -8.12
CA LYS A 137 10.57 -25.76 -9.43
C LYS A 137 10.27 -24.74 -10.51
N THR A 138 11.21 -24.55 -11.41
CA THR A 138 11.08 -23.63 -12.54
C THR A 138 11.01 -24.40 -13.85
N LEU A 139 10.48 -23.79 -14.90
CA LEU A 139 10.29 -24.47 -16.19
C LEU A 139 11.59 -24.62 -16.98
N ALA A 140 12.44 -23.59 -16.96
CA ALA A 140 13.68 -23.59 -17.78
C ALA A 140 14.92 -24.01 -16.99
N HIS A 141 15.00 -23.69 -15.69
CA HIS A 141 16.21 -23.91 -14.87
C HIS A 141 16.08 -25.09 -13.89
N GLY A 142 14.91 -25.77 -13.84
CA GLY A 142 14.67 -26.91 -12.95
C GLY A 142 14.53 -26.50 -11.49
N ASP A 143 15.09 -27.32 -10.60
CA ASP A 143 14.97 -27.14 -9.14
C ASP A 143 15.99 -26.11 -8.62
N ILE A 144 15.50 -25.10 -7.89
CA ILE A 144 16.31 -24.07 -7.23
C ILE A 144 16.00 -24.12 -5.74
N LEU A 145 17.02 -24.34 -4.91
CA LEU A 145 16.88 -24.49 -3.45
C LEU A 145 17.10 -23.16 -2.74
N SER A 146 16.42 -23.00 -1.60
CA SER A 146 16.61 -21.87 -0.68
C SER A 146 16.25 -22.24 0.75
N LYS A 147 16.74 -21.45 1.71
CA LYS A 147 16.35 -21.56 3.11
C LYS A 147 14.99 -20.94 3.38
N VAL A 148 14.61 -19.88 2.64
CA VAL A 148 13.30 -19.24 2.70
C VAL A 148 12.82 -18.88 1.30
N THR A 149 11.51 -18.89 1.08
CA THR A 149 10.87 -18.54 -0.19
C THR A 149 9.76 -17.51 0.04
N ILE A 150 9.72 -16.43 -0.74
CA ILE A 150 8.69 -15.38 -0.67
C ILE A 150 7.93 -15.35 -1.99
N MET A 151 6.63 -15.60 -1.94
CA MET A 151 5.73 -15.50 -3.10
C MET A 151 5.19 -14.08 -3.25
N THR A 152 5.43 -13.46 -4.40
CA THR A 152 5.01 -12.10 -4.73
C THR A 152 4.48 -11.99 -6.16
N THR A 153 3.70 -12.98 -6.58
CA THR A 153 3.27 -13.22 -7.97
C THR A 153 2.27 -12.21 -8.53
N GLY A 154 1.85 -11.21 -7.74
CA GLY A 154 0.94 -10.17 -8.20
C GLY A 154 -0.39 -10.72 -8.74
N VAL A 155 -0.77 -10.30 -9.95
CA VAL A 155 -1.99 -10.75 -10.65
C VAL A 155 -1.70 -11.86 -11.67
N TYR A 156 -0.52 -12.51 -11.59
CA TYR A 156 -0.04 -13.42 -12.64
C TYR A 156 -0.34 -14.91 -12.38
N MET A 157 -1.02 -15.25 -11.27
CA MET A 157 -1.46 -16.63 -11.04
C MET A 157 -2.76 -16.93 -11.75
N ASN A 158 -2.74 -17.84 -12.74
CA ASN A 158 -3.92 -18.28 -13.49
C ASN A 158 -4.79 -17.11 -13.95
N SER A 159 -4.14 -16.04 -14.43
CA SER A 159 -4.83 -14.83 -14.83
C SER A 159 -5.52 -14.97 -16.19
N ARG A 160 -6.60 -14.20 -16.36
CA ARG A 160 -7.29 -14.05 -17.62
C ARG A 160 -7.76 -12.62 -17.81
N ILE A 161 -7.56 -12.10 -19.00
CA ILE A 161 -8.02 -10.78 -19.42
C ILE A 161 -9.41 -10.94 -20.05
N LEU A 162 -10.34 -10.04 -19.69
CA LEU A 162 -11.72 -10.09 -20.11
C LEU A 162 -12.16 -8.73 -20.66
N ARG A 163 -12.79 -8.76 -21.84
CA ARG A 163 -13.33 -7.60 -22.54
C ARG A 163 -14.59 -8.01 -23.31
N GLY A 164 -15.76 -7.62 -22.83
CA GLY A 164 -17.01 -8.17 -23.35
C GLY A 164 -17.04 -9.71 -23.25
N LYS A 165 -17.13 -10.38 -24.41
CA LYS A 165 -17.09 -11.85 -24.51
C LYS A 165 -15.68 -12.40 -24.76
N ASP A 166 -14.70 -11.52 -25.03
CA ASP A 166 -13.34 -11.94 -25.32
C ASP A 166 -12.63 -12.32 -24.03
N ILE A 167 -12.07 -13.51 -23.99
CA ILE A 167 -11.30 -14.07 -22.87
C ILE A 167 -9.94 -14.49 -23.39
N LYS A 168 -8.88 -13.94 -22.78
CA LYS A 168 -7.49 -14.35 -23.05
C LYS A 168 -6.84 -14.82 -21.77
N HIS A 169 -6.14 -15.94 -21.82
CA HIS A 169 -5.39 -16.49 -20.69
C HIS A 169 -3.98 -15.88 -20.65
N ASP A 170 -3.94 -14.57 -20.35
CA ASP A 170 -2.75 -13.74 -20.28
C ASP A 170 -2.72 -12.94 -18.98
N GLY A 171 -1.53 -12.47 -18.63
CA GLY A 171 -1.32 -11.43 -17.63
C GLY A 171 -1.57 -10.02 -18.20
N PRO A 172 -1.35 -8.96 -17.40
CA PRO A 172 -1.46 -7.58 -17.86
C PRO A 172 -0.65 -7.34 -19.13
N ASP A 173 -1.21 -6.57 -20.07
CA ASP A 173 -0.54 -6.17 -21.29
C ASP A 173 -0.13 -7.31 -22.24
N GLY A 174 -0.79 -8.48 -22.13
CA GLY A 174 -0.51 -9.65 -22.95
C GLY A 174 0.73 -10.45 -22.50
N GLU A 175 1.17 -10.27 -21.28
CA GLU A 175 2.27 -11.03 -20.68
C GLU A 175 1.84 -12.46 -20.32
N LYS A 176 2.83 -13.34 -20.12
CA LYS A 176 2.58 -14.71 -19.67
C LYS A 176 1.94 -14.74 -18.29
N THR A 177 1.14 -15.76 -18.04
CA THR A 177 0.56 -16.07 -16.71
C THR A 177 1.01 -17.44 -16.26
N SER A 178 1.28 -17.61 -14.96
CA SER A 178 1.55 -18.95 -14.41
C SER A 178 0.24 -19.70 -14.18
N SER A 179 0.05 -20.80 -14.88
CA SER A 179 -1.19 -21.60 -14.86
C SER A 179 -1.19 -22.73 -13.84
N THR A 180 -0.03 -23.10 -13.29
CA THR A 180 0.15 -24.31 -12.47
C THR A 180 0.39 -24.02 -11.01
N LEU A 181 1.04 -22.91 -10.68
CA LEU A 181 1.44 -22.59 -9.31
C LEU A 181 0.26 -22.57 -8.32
N SER A 182 -0.86 -21.89 -8.65
CA SER A 182 -2.03 -21.84 -7.75
C SER A 182 -2.67 -23.20 -7.53
N LYS A 183 -2.69 -24.07 -8.56
CA LYS A 183 -3.19 -25.44 -8.43
C LYS A 183 -2.30 -26.28 -7.51
N ASN A 184 -0.99 -26.09 -7.57
CA ASN A 184 -0.04 -26.80 -6.72
C ASN A 184 -0.11 -26.27 -5.27
N LEU A 185 -0.25 -24.96 -5.06
CA LEU A 185 -0.51 -24.39 -3.73
C LEU A 185 -1.77 -24.99 -3.06
N ALA A 186 -2.84 -25.20 -3.84
CA ALA A 186 -4.05 -25.84 -3.32
C ALA A 186 -3.79 -27.27 -2.82
N LYS A 187 -2.88 -28.04 -3.45
CA LYS A 187 -2.50 -29.39 -2.99
C LYS A 187 -1.78 -29.38 -1.64
N TYR A 188 -1.07 -28.29 -1.32
CA TYR A 188 -0.42 -28.12 -0.01
C TYR A 188 -1.40 -27.63 1.07
N GLY A 189 -2.67 -27.37 0.72
CA GLY A 189 -3.72 -26.97 1.67
C GLY A 189 -4.02 -25.48 1.68
N PHE A 190 -3.44 -24.68 0.76
CA PHE A 190 -3.83 -23.28 0.62
C PHE A 190 -5.23 -23.16 0.02
N GLU A 191 -6.08 -22.38 0.65
CA GLU A 191 -7.37 -21.99 0.09
C GLU A 191 -7.15 -20.94 -1.01
N ILE A 192 -7.54 -21.27 -2.24
CA ILE A 192 -7.42 -20.37 -3.39
C ILE A 192 -8.71 -19.59 -3.57
N ILE A 193 -8.59 -18.27 -3.66
CA ILE A 193 -9.69 -17.35 -3.92
C ILE A 193 -9.52 -16.69 -5.29
N ARG A 194 -10.63 -16.33 -5.94
CA ARG A 194 -10.62 -15.69 -7.26
C ARG A 194 -10.95 -14.21 -7.12
N LEU A 195 -10.06 -13.34 -7.54
CA LEU A 195 -10.20 -11.89 -7.45
C LEU A 195 -10.18 -11.23 -8.84
N LYS A 196 -10.67 -10.00 -8.92
CA LYS A 196 -10.77 -9.21 -10.14
C LYS A 196 -10.26 -7.80 -9.91
N THR A 197 -9.53 -7.28 -10.88
CA THR A 197 -9.25 -5.83 -11.01
C THR A 197 -9.49 -5.40 -12.46
N GLY A 198 -9.12 -4.17 -12.81
CA GLY A 198 -9.29 -3.69 -14.18
C GLY A 198 -8.46 -2.42 -14.42
N THR A 199 -8.37 -2.04 -15.68
CA THR A 199 -7.66 -0.86 -16.15
C THR A 199 -8.47 -0.15 -17.23
N PRO A 200 -8.39 1.20 -17.36
CA PRO A 200 -9.04 1.95 -18.43
C PRO A 200 -8.23 1.93 -19.74
N CYS A 201 -8.77 2.58 -20.74
CA CYS A 201 -8.11 2.78 -22.03
C CYS A 201 -6.89 3.71 -21.93
N ARG A 202 -6.03 3.63 -22.94
CA ARG A 202 -4.93 4.56 -23.24
C ARG A 202 -5.23 5.26 -24.56
N ILE A 203 -4.97 6.56 -24.60
CA ILE A 203 -5.27 7.43 -25.74
C ILE A 203 -4.00 8.11 -26.20
N TYR A 204 -3.81 8.20 -27.53
CA TYR A 204 -2.73 9.02 -28.10
C TYR A 204 -2.98 10.48 -27.81
N THR A 205 -2.01 11.15 -27.22
CA THR A 205 -2.12 12.52 -26.72
C THR A 205 -2.44 13.53 -27.82
N ASP A 206 -1.90 13.33 -29.03
CA ASP A 206 -2.12 14.17 -30.21
C ASP A 206 -3.57 14.16 -30.71
N SER A 207 -4.39 13.21 -30.26
CA SER A 207 -5.81 13.09 -30.62
C SER A 207 -6.76 13.67 -29.56
N ILE A 208 -6.24 14.31 -28.51
CA ILE A 208 -7.03 14.90 -27.42
C ILE A 208 -7.22 16.39 -27.65
N ASP A 209 -8.46 16.86 -27.49
CA ASP A 209 -8.78 18.29 -27.51
C ASP A 209 -8.65 18.89 -26.10
N PHE A 210 -7.47 19.39 -25.78
CA PHE A 210 -7.17 19.99 -24.48
C PHE A 210 -7.92 21.31 -24.20
N SER A 211 -8.54 21.93 -25.20
CA SER A 211 -9.34 23.16 -25.01
C SER A 211 -10.64 22.91 -24.23
N LYS A 212 -11.07 21.64 -24.10
CA LYS A 212 -12.31 21.20 -23.45
C LYS A 212 -12.11 20.60 -22.07
N VAL A 213 -10.89 20.61 -21.54
CA VAL A 213 -10.55 19.98 -20.28
C VAL A 213 -9.81 20.94 -19.36
N GLU A 214 -9.92 20.73 -18.05
CA GLU A 214 -9.28 21.57 -17.05
C GLU A 214 -7.86 21.08 -16.78
N LYS A 215 -6.88 21.99 -16.92
CA LYS A 215 -5.49 21.71 -16.56
C LYS A 215 -5.34 21.75 -15.05
N GLU A 216 -4.68 20.72 -14.49
CA GLU A 216 -4.40 20.65 -13.05
C GLU A 216 -3.41 21.75 -12.62
N ILE A 217 -3.66 22.38 -11.46
CA ILE A 217 -2.72 23.32 -10.84
C ILE A 217 -1.63 22.50 -10.16
N LEU A 218 -0.38 22.86 -10.43
CA LEU A 218 0.79 22.18 -9.88
C LEU A 218 1.29 22.87 -8.61
N ASP A 219 1.71 22.08 -7.65
CA ASP A 219 2.47 22.57 -6.49
C ASP A 219 3.87 23.01 -6.94
N LYS A 220 4.36 24.12 -6.37
CA LYS A 220 5.73 24.59 -6.62
C LYS A 220 6.75 24.04 -5.64
N ASN A 221 6.31 23.24 -4.66
CA ASN A 221 7.14 22.75 -3.57
C ASN A 221 8.02 21.59 -4.04
N GLU A 222 9.24 21.56 -3.52
CA GLU A 222 10.19 20.47 -3.67
C GLU A 222 9.81 19.31 -2.76
N LEU A 223 9.00 18.40 -3.27
CA LEU A 223 8.47 17.25 -2.54
C LEU A 223 9.18 15.97 -2.98
N CYS A 224 9.46 15.07 -2.02
CA CYS A 224 9.98 13.72 -2.25
C CYS A 224 9.32 12.73 -1.30
N PHE A 225 9.25 11.46 -1.72
CA PHE A 225 8.86 10.36 -0.83
C PHE A 225 10.01 9.98 0.09
N SER A 226 11.22 9.82 -0.45
CA SER A 226 12.36 9.33 0.28
C SER A 226 13.14 10.45 0.94
N THR A 227 13.52 10.23 2.20
CA THR A 227 14.45 11.11 2.91
C THR A 227 15.89 11.03 2.38
N LYS A 228 16.19 10.03 1.55
CA LYS A 228 17.48 9.83 0.88
C LYS A 228 17.52 10.47 -0.51
N SER A 229 16.41 11.02 -0.99
CA SER A 229 16.31 11.65 -2.30
C SER A 229 16.64 13.14 -2.22
N ASN A 230 17.43 13.61 -3.20
CA ASN A 230 17.72 15.03 -3.42
C ASN A 230 17.17 15.51 -4.78
N ILE A 231 16.25 14.73 -5.36
CA ILE A 231 15.72 15.01 -6.69
C ILE A 231 14.69 16.13 -6.62
N LYS A 232 14.87 17.11 -7.50
CA LYS A 232 13.95 18.22 -7.73
C LYS A 232 13.49 18.16 -9.16
N LEU A 233 12.22 18.44 -9.41
CA LEU A 233 11.70 18.56 -10.75
C LEU A 233 11.80 20.03 -11.19
N ASP A 234 12.59 20.31 -12.24
CA ASP A 234 12.67 21.64 -12.83
C ASP A 234 11.34 22.04 -13.47
N GLU A 235 10.71 21.10 -14.16
CA GLU A 235 9.36 21.24 -14.74
C GLU A 235 8.51 20.02 -14.41
N GLN A 236 7.25 20.26 -14.08
CA GLN A 236 6.28 19.22 -13.81
C GLN A 236 5.29 19.06 -14.96
N THR A 237 5.04 17.81 -15.33
CA THR A 237 4.01 17.46 -16.32
C THR A 237 2.62 17.61 -15.70
N CYS A 238 1.65 18.12 -16.48
CA CYS A 238 0.29 18.31 -16.00
C CYS A 238 -0.61 17.10 -16.27
N CYS A 239 -1.52 16.85 -15.33
CA CYS A 239 -2.72 16.06 -15.56
C CYS A 239 -3.88 16.98 -15.94
N TYR A 240 -4.94 16.40 -16.48
CA TYR A 240 -6.13 17.15 -16.87
C TYR A 240 -7.39 16.50 -16.34
N LEU A 241 -8.40 17.30 -16.02
CA LEU A 241 -9.68 16.88 -15.48
C LEU A 241 -10.80 17.11 -16.51
N THR A 242 -11.67 16.12 -16.67
CA THR A 242 -12.95 16.20 -17.37
C THR A 242 -13.98 15.31 -16.67
N HIS A 243 -15.12 15.07 -17.29
CA HIS A 243 -16.22 14.31 -16.69
C HIS A 243 -16.89 13.42 -17.72
N THR A 244 -17.51 12.33 -17.28
CA THR A 244 -18.50 11.59 -18.07
C THR A 244 -19.73 12.47 -18.30
N THR A 245 -20.50 12.18 -19.34
CA THR A 245 -21.73 12.90 -19.70
C THR A 245 -22.96 12.02 -19.53
N ALA A 246 -24.16 12.59 -19.62
CA ALA A 246 -25.41 11.81 -19.69
C ALA A 246 -25.38 10.82 -20.88
N ARG A 247 -24.80 11.22 -22.02
CA ARG A 247 -24.58 10.33 -23.18
C ARG A 247 -23.68 9.14 -22.83
N THR A 248 -22.61 9.35 -22.07
CA THR A 248 -21.75 8.26 -21.59
C THR A 248 -22.55 7.26 -20.75
N LYS A 249 -23.37 7.76 -19.84
CA LYS A 249 -24.26 6.95 -19.00
C LYS A 249 -25.25 6.13 -19.82
N ASP A 250 -25.90 6.75 -20.80
CA ASP A 250 -26.87 6.07 -21.68
C ASP A 250 -26.22 4.96 -22.51
N ILE A 251 -25.01 5.20 -23.07
CA ILE A 251 -24.26 4.18 -23.81
C ILE A 251 -23.99 2.98 -22.92
N ILE A 252 -23.51 3.20 -21.70
CA ILE A 252 -23.17 2.13 -20.76
C ILE A 252 -24.43 1.34 -20.38
N LEU A 253 -25.53 2.01 -20.00
CA LEU A 253 -26.74 1.34 -19.59
C LEU A 253 -27.38 0.52 -20.71
N LYS A 254 -27.38 1.02 -21.96
CA LYS A 254 -27.87 0.28 -23.12
C LYS A 254 -27.05 -0.98 -23.43
N ASN A 255 -25.78 -0.99 -23.05
CA ASN A 255 -24.87 -2.09 -23.31
C ASN A 255 -24.46 -2.88 -22.07
N ILE A 256 -25.10 -2.67 -20.93
CA ILE A 256 -24.69 -3.23 -19.64
C ILE A 256 -24.51 -4.74 -19.67
N ASN A 257 -25.39 -5.47 -20.35
CA ASN A 257 -25.35 -6.92 -20.50
C ASN A 257 -24.21 -7.42 -21.40
N ARG A 258 -23.50 -6.51 -22.07
CA ARG A 258 -22.33 -6.83 -22.91
C ARG A 258 -21.02 -6.71 -22.11
N SER A 259 -21.05 -6.11 -20.92
CA SER A 259 -19.90 -6.07 -20.00
C SER A 259 -19.59 -7.46 -19.50
N SER A 260 -18.31 -7.84 -19.44
CA SER A 260 -17.88 -9.11 -18.84
C SER A 260 -18.31 -9.23 -17.37
N LEU A 261 -18.45 -8.09 -16.67
CA LEU A 261 -18.89 -8.04 -15.28
C LEU A 261 -20.38 -8.40 -15.13
N TYR A 262 -21.25 -7.78 -15.96
CA TYR A 262 -22.71 -7.95 -15.83
C TYR A 262 -23.27 -9.12 -16.64
N SER A 263 -22.51 -9.69 -17.56
CA SER A 263 -22.87 -10.92 -18.28
C SER A 263 -22.64 -12.21 -17.47
N GLY A 264 -22.04 -12.12 -16.27
CA GLY A 264 -21.73 -13.28 -15.44
C GLY A 264 -20.47 -14.07 -15.87
N ILE A 265 -19.70 -13.56 -16.82
CA ILE A 265 -18.43 -14.17 -17.25
C ILE A 265 -17.36 -14.01 -16.15
N ILE A 266 -17.32 -12.86 -15.50
CA ILE A 266 -16.43 -12.59 -14.35
C ILE A 266 -17.02 -13.29 -13.12
N LYS A 267 -16.20 -14.17 -12.52
CA LYS A 267 -16.50 -14.87 -11.26
C LYS A 267 -15.79 -14.26 -10.07
N GLY A 268 -14.68 -13.59 -10.31
CA GLY A 268 -13.84 -12.96 -9.28
C GLY A 268 -14.51 -11.72 -8.67
N ILE A 269 -14.30 -11.53 -7.38
CA ILE A 269 -14.81 -10.37 -6.66
C ILE A 269 -13.93 -9.16 -6.96
N GLY A 270 -14.54 -8.05 -7.35
CA GLY A 270 -13.85 -6.79 -7.65
C GLY A 270 -13.68 -5.88 -6.44
N PRO A 271 -12.73 -4.93 -6.47
CA PRO A 271 -12.49 -4.00 -5.38
C PRO A 271 -13.61 -2.97 -5.25
N ARG A 272 -14.15 -2.81 -4.06
CA ARG A 272 -15.22 -1.86 -3.74
C ARG A 272 -14.85 -0.39 -4.04
N TYR A 273 -13.58 -0.04 -3.81
CA TYR A 273 -13.10 1.35 -3.92
C TYR A 273 -12.36 1.66 -5.24
N CYS A 274 -12.40 0.75 -6.20
CA CYS A 274 -11.96 0.96 -7.58
C CYS A 274 -12.94 0.27 -8.54
N PRO A 275 -14.24 0.64 -8.48
CA PRO A 275 -15.23 0.05 -9.37
C PRO A 275 -14.96 0.48 -10.81
N SER A 276 -15.34 -0.37 -11.76
CA SER A 276 -15.39 0.02 -13.16
C SER A 276 -16.42 1.14 -13.38
N VAL A 277 -16.35 1.85 -14.50
CA VAL A 277 -17.28 2.95 -14.77
C VAL A 277 -18.71 2.46 -14.86
N GLU A 278 -18.95 1.29 -15.46
CA GLU A 278 -20.26 0.65 -15.49
C GLU A 278 -20.80 0.35 -14.09
N ASP A 279 -19.95 -0.10 -13.17
CA ASP A 279 -20.33 -0.38 -11.79
C ASP A 279 -20.65 0.91 -11.01
N LYS A 280 -19.91 2.00 -11.26
CA LYS A 280 -20.24 3.33 -10.69
C LYS A 280 -21.61 3.82 -11.13
N ILE A 281 -21.92 3.71 -12.41
CA ILE A 281 -23.18 4.16 -12.99
C ILE A 281 -24.37 3.36 -12.45
N VAL A 282 -24.22 2.05 -12.29
CA VAL A 282 -25.29 1.18 -11.75
C VAL A 282 -25.49 1.41 -10.26
N ARG A 283 -24.41 1.58 -9.48
CA ARG A 283 -24.51 1.75 -8.01
C ARG A 283 -24.89 3.16 -7.58
N PHE A 284 -24.59 4.16 -8.39
CA PHE A 284 -24.88 5.58 -8.10
C PHE A 284 -25.70 6.22 -9.22
N PRO A 285 -26.94 5.71 -9.45
CA PRO A 285 -27.76 6.18 -10.58
C PRO A 285 -28.19 7.65 -10.47
N GLU A 286 -28.16 8.23 -9.26
CA GLU A 286 -28.46 9.63 -8.99
C GLU A 286 -27.35 10.58 -9.46
N LYS A 287 -26.11 10.07 -9.68
CA LYS A 287 -25.00 10.89 -10.17
C LYS A 287 -25.07 11.04 -11.68
N GLU A 288 -25.08 12.28 -12.15
CA GLU A 288 -25.11 12.60 -13.57
C GLU A 288 -23.74 12.45 -14.22
N THR A 289 -22.67 12.76 -13.48
CA THR A 289 -21.30 12.77 -14.00
C THR A 289 -20.31 12.11 -13.02
N HIS A 290 -19.20 11.63 -13.58
CA HIS A 290 -18.06 11.10 -12.83
C HIS A 290 -16.77 11.74 -13.33
N HIS A 291 -15.86 12.06 -12.43
CA HIS A 291 -14.55 12.60 -12.76
C HIS A 291 -13.72 11.64 -13.60
N ILE A 292 -13.09 12.19 -14.62
CA ILE A 292 -12.13 11.53 -15.51
C ILE A 292 -10.84 12.34 -15.51
N PHE A 293 -9.71 11.68 -15.25
CA PHE A 293 -8.40 12.33 -15.29
C PHE A 293 -7.58 11.79 -16.46
N PHE A 294 -6.91 12.66 -17.17
CA PHE A 294 -5.90 12.30 -18.16
C PHE A 294 -4.54 12.39 -17.50
N GLU A 295 -3.89 11.26 -17.37
CA GLU A 295 -2.61 11.12 -16.66
C GLU A 295 -1.54 10.66 -17.66
N PRO A 296 -0.43 11.39 -17.87
CA PRO A 296 0.63 10.97 -18.78
C PRO A 296 1.31 9.70 -18.25
N GLU A 297 1.53 8.72 -19.13
CA GLU A 297 2.19 7.46 -18.76
C GLU A 297 3.72 7.55 -18.72
N THR A 298 4.29 8.52 -19.46
CA THR A 298 5.74 8.76 -19.53
C THR A 298 6.05 10.25 -19.66
N SER A 299 7.30 10.60 -19.46
CA SER A 299 7.81 11.97 -19.67
C SER A 299 7.68 12.46 -21.13
N ARG A 300 7.55 11.55 -22.10
CA ARG A 300 7.30 11.89 -23.51
C ARG A 300 5.90 12.46 -23.73
N CYS A 301 4.98 12.17 -22.82
CA CYS A 301 3.57 12.61 -22.90
C CYS A 301 2.87 12.21 -24.21
N ASP A 302 3.29 11.14 -24.85
CA ASP A 302 2.74 10.62 -26.10
C ASP A 302 1.44 9.84 -25.91
N ILE A 303 1.25 9.29 -24.70
CA ILE A 303 0.10 8.47 -24.31
C ILE A 303 -0.46 8.96 -22.98
N MET A 304 -1.81 9.10 -22.92
CA MET A 304 -2.56 9.41 -21.71
C MET A 304 -3.33 8.21 -21.21
N TYR A 305 -3.18 7.91 -19.93
CA TYR A 305 -4.01 7.00 -19.16
C TYR A 305 -5.31 7.71 -18.76
N ILE A 306 -6.46 7.11 -19.05
CA ILE A 306 -7.76 7.75 -18.83
C ILE A 306 -8.36 7.25 -17.51
N ASN A 307 -7.85 7.79 -16.40
CA ASN A 307 -8.28 7.40 -15.06
C ASN A 307 -9.77 7.73 -14.84
N GLY A 308 -10.52 6.73 -14.37
CA GLY A 308 -11.97 6.84 -14.14
C GLY A 308 -12.81 6.08 -15.15
N LEU A 309 -12.27 5.73 -16.34
CA LEU A 309 -12.95 4.92 -17.37
C LEU A 309 -12.54 3.43 -17.36
N SER A 310 -12.10 2.88 -16.23
CA SER A 310 -11.87 1.42 -16.14
C SER A 310 -13.14 0.65 -16.49
N THR A 311 -13.06 -0.30 -17.42
CA THR A 311 -14.24 -1.01 -17.94
C THR A 311 -13.90 -2.39 -18.48
N SER A 312 -14.89 -3.27 -18.49
CA SER A 312 -14.85 -4.57 -19.18
C SER A 312 -15.80 -4.66 -20.39
N MET A 313 -16.27 -3.52 -20.90
CA MET A 313 -17.09 -3.43 -22.11
C MET A 313 -16.29 -3.86 -23.35
N PRO A 314 -16.96 -4.35 -24.41
CA PRO A 314 -16.32 -4.63 -25.69
C PRO A 314 -15.83 -3.34 -26.37
N GLU A 315 -14.89 -3.47 -27.30
CA GLU A 315 -14.17 -2.34 -27.92
C GLU A 315 -15.11 -1.35 -28.60
N ASP A 316 -16.09 -1.83 -29.35
CA ASP A 316 -17.09 -0.97 -30.03
C ASP A 316 -17.93 -0.13 -29.07
N VAL A 317 -18.15 -0.59 -27.84
CA VAL A 317 -18.83 0.17 -26.81
C VAL A 317 -17.85 1.15 -26.16
N GLN A 318 -16.60 0.74 -25.93
CA GLN A 318 -15.58 1.65 -25.42
C GLN A 318 -15.33 2.84 -26.35
N ASP A 319 -15.30 2.63 -27.69
CA ASP A 319 -15.19 3.73 -28.66
C ASP A 319 -16.32 4.75 -28.50
N GLN A 320 -17.57 4.28 -28.36
CA GLN A 320 -18.71 5.15 -28.14
C GLN A 320 -18.63 5.89 -26.78
N MET A 321 -18.21 5.19 -25.72
CA MET A 321 -18.02 5.80 -24.40
C MET A 321 -16.94 6.88 -24.44
N ILE A 322 -15.80 6.61 -25.03
CA ILE A 322 -14.67 7.53 -25.16
C ILE A 322 -15.11 8.77 -25.94
N ALA A 323 -15.72 8.59 -27.11
CA ALA A 323 -16.20 9.69 -27.95
C ALA A 323 -17.33 10.54 -27.30
N SER A 324 -17.90 10.08 -26.18
CA SER A 324 -18.92 10.83 -25.43
C SER A 324 -18.36 11.70 -24.31
N VAL A 325 -17.03 11.62 -24.03
CA VAL A 325 -16.35 12.38 -22.99
C VAL A 325 -15.75 13.65 -23.60
N PRO A 326 -15.97 14.85 -22.98
CA PRO A 326 -15.39 16.10 -23.48
C PRO A 326 -13.85 16.01 -23.59
N GLY A 327 -13.33 16.43 -24.75
CA GLY A 327 -11.92 16.34 -25.08
C GLY A 327 -11.49 15.03 -25.75
N LEU A 328 -12.36 14.00 -25.77
CA LEU A 328 -12.06 12.70 -26.36
C LEU A 328 -12.94 12.37 -27.60
N GLU A 329 -13.67 13.32 -28.14
CA GLU A 329 -14.63 13.08 -29.22
C GLU A 329 -13.99 12.48 -30.48
N ASN A 330 -12.74 12.83 -30.76
CA ASN A 330 -11.96 12.31 -31.89
C ASN A 330 -10.74 11.52 -31.46
N ALA A 331 -10.73 11.03 -30.21
CA ALA A 331 -9.59 10.37 -29.63
C ALA A 331 -9.25 9.06 -30.32
N LYS A 332 -7.96 8.81 -30.52
CA LYS A 332 -7.42 7.56 -31.05
C LYS A 332 -6.98 6.67 -29.90
N VAL A 333 -7.58 5.48 -29.81
CA VAL A 333 -7.28 4.52 -28.75
C VAL A 333 -5.96 3.82 -29.06
N GLN A 334 -4.98 3.93 -28.16
CA GLN A 334 -3.75 3.14 -28.20
C GLN A 334 -3.99 1.74 -27.62
N LYS A 335 -4.79 1.67 -26.54
CA LYS A 335 -5.12 0.44 -25.85
C LYS A 335 -6.49 0.51 -25.21
N TYR A 336 -7.32 -0.51 -25.41
CA TYR A 336 -8.62 -0.59 -24.74
C TYR A 336 -8.51 -1.03 -23.30
N GLY A 337 -9.46 -0.58 -22.48
CA GLY A 337 -9.64 -1.04 -21.10
C GLY A 337 -10.04 -2.52 -21.05
N TYR A 338 -9.70 -3.17 -19.94
CA TYR A 338 -10.03 -4.56 -19.70
C TYR A 338 -10.16 -4.87 -18.20
N ALA A 339 -10.89 -5.95 -17.89
CA ALA A 339 -10.83 -6.55 -16.57
C ALA A 339 -9.82 -7.71 -16.58
N ILE A 340 -9.19 -7.95 -15.43
CA ILE A 340 -8.32 -9.10 -15.21
C ILE A 340 -8.78 -9.85 -13.96
N GLU A 341 -8.94 -11.16 -14.08
CA GLU A 341 -9.12 -12.07 -12.96
C GLU A 341 -7.85 -12.87 -12.70
N TYR A 342 -7.59 -13.17 -11.46
CA TYR A 342 -6.40 -13.91 -11.02
C TYR A 342 -6.67 -14.69 -9.73
N ASP A 343 -5.85 -15.71 -9.48
CA ASP A 343 -5.90 -16.48 -8.25
C ASP A 343 -5.07 -15.81 -7.15
N ALA A 344 -5.57 -15.90 -5.92
CA ALA A 344 -4.91 -15.44 -4.70
C ALA A 344 -5.12 -16.49 -3.59
N ILE A 345 -4.34 -16.42 -2.53
CA ILE A 345 -4.52 -17.26 -1.34
C ILE A 345 -5.37 -16.55 -0.30
N ASN A 346 -6.03 -17.30 0.57
CA ASN A 346 -6.69 -16.72 1.73
C ASN A 346 -5.63 -16.24 2.74
N PRO A 347 -5.52 -14.92 3.03
CA PRO A 347 -4.49 -14.38 3.91
C PRO A 347 -4.67 -14.76 5.40
N LEU A 348 -5.79 -15.34 5.80
CA LEU A 348 -5.96 -15.93 7.14
C LEU A 348 -4.98 -17.07 7.40
N ASN A 349 -4.40 -17.66 6.35
CA ASN A 349 -3.35 -18.67 6.41
C ASN A 349 -1.95 -18.10 6.68
N LEU A 350 -1.83 -16.79 6.95
CA LEU A 350 -0.58 -16.12 7.24
C LEU A 350 -0.52 -15.62 8.69
N TYR A 351 0.68 -15.62 9.26
CA TYR A 351 0.99 -14.87 10.48
C TYR A 351 1.17 -13.38 10.20
N LYS A 352 1.28 -12.55 11.23
CA LYS A 352 1.63 -11.11 11.09
C LYS A 352 3.01 -10.89 10.46
N SER A 353 3.90 -11.87 10.54
CA SER A 353 5.18 -11.88 9.83
C SER A 353 5.03 -12.07 8.32
N LEU A 354 3.82 -12.39 7.83
CA LEU A 354 3.50 -12.85 6.48
C LEU A 354 4.09 -14.23 6.14
N GLU A 355 4.61 -14.96 7.11
CA GLU A 355 4.94 -16.38 6.97
C GLU A 355 3.65 -17.21 6.97
N SER A 356 3.65 -18.29 6.20
CA SER A 356 2.53 -19.21 6.11
C SER A 356 2.36 -20.03 7.40
N LYS A 357 1.11 -20.24 7.80
CA LYS A 357 0.72 -21.21 8.85
C LYS A 357 0.73 -22.65 8.35
N ILE A 358 0.82 -22.87 7.05
CA ILE A 358 0.73 -24.18 6.38
C ILE A 358 2.10 -24.74 6.09
N LEU A 359 3.00 -23.90 5.52
CA LEU A 359 4.37 -24.28 5.16
C LEU A 359 5.37 -23.39 5.87
N ASN A 360 6.29 -23.97 6.62
CA ASN A 360 7.43 -23.28 7.20
C ASN A 360 8.36 -22.75 6.09
N ASN A 361 9.03 -21.64 6.36
CA ASN A 361 9.98 -20.99 5.43
C ASN A 361 9.33 -20.47 4.14
N PHE A 362 8.01 -20.39 4.08
CA PHE A 362 7.25 -19.85 2.98
C PHE A 362 6.48 -18.61 3.41
N PHE A 363 6.74 -17.50 2.73
CA PHE A 363 6.10 -16.21 2.94
C PHE A 363 5.28 -15.82 1.73
N SER A 364 4.27 -14.97 1.91
CA SER A 364 3.50 -14.41 0.80
C SER A 364 3.28 -12.92 1.00
N ALA A 365 3.42 -12.13 -0.06
CA ALA A 365 3.26 -10.68 -0.01
C ALA A 365 2.61 -10.10 -1.28
N GLY A 366 1.83 -9.05 -1.11
CA GLY A 366 1.21 -8.32 -2.19
C GLY A 366 -0.16 -8.84 -2.60
N GLN A 367 -0.49 -8.72 -3.88
CA GLN A 367 -1.81 -9.10 -4.41
C GLN A 367 -2.18 -10.58 -4.22
N PRO A 368 -1.23 -11.54 -4.17
CA PRO A 368 -1.56 -12.91 -3.80
C PRO A 368 -2.26 -13.07 -2.45
N ASN A 369 -2.13 -12.08 -1.55
CA ASN A 369 -2.79 -12.03 -0.25
C ASN A 369 -4.14 -11.29 -0.28
N GLY A 370 -4.71 -11.08 -1.46
CA GLY A 370 -6.01 -10.44 -1.61
C GLY A 370 -6.00 -8.92 -1.46
N THR A 371 -4.87 -8.25 -1.64
CA THR A 371 -4.79 -6.78 -1.65
C THR A 371 -4.78 -6.22 -3.07
N SER A 372 -5.03 -4.91 -3.21
CA SER A 372 -4.91 -4.22 -4.49
C SER A 372 -4.26 -2.85 -4.31
N GLY A 373 -3.19 -2.63 -5.07
CA GLY A 373 -2.40 -1.40 -5.09
C GLY A 373 -0.90 -1.67 -4.95
N TYR A 374 -0.12 -0.79 -5.55
CA TYR A 374 1.35 -0.91 -5.58
C TYR A 374 1.96 -0.73 -4.20
N GLU A 375 1.44 0.23 -3.44
CA GLU A 375 1.92 0.57 -2.10
C GLU A 375 1.57 -0.52 -1.09
N GLU A 376 0.35 -1.11 -1.20
CA GLU A 376 -0.05 -2.24 -0.37
C GLU A 376 0.80 -3.49 -0.67
N ALA A 377 1.20 -3.67 -1.92
CA ALA A 377 2.09 -4.76 -2.30
C ALA A 377 3.51 -4.54 -1.77
N ALA A 378 4.07 -3.35 -1.96
CA ALA A 378 5.40 -2.97 -1.47
C ALA A 378 5.48 -3.06 0.07
N ALA A 379 4.45 -2.58 0.78
CA ALA A 379 4.36 -2.67 2.24
C ALA A 379 4.41 -4.11 2.76
N GLN A 380 3.70 -5.03 2.10
CA GLN A 380 3.79 -6.44 2.45
C GLN A 380 5.14 -7.04 2.06
N GLY A 381 5.70 -6.61 0.93
CA GLY A 381 7.01 -7.05 0.45
C GLY A 381 8.12 -6.76 1.45
N ILE A 382 8.20 -5.52 1.95
CA ILE A 382 9.22 -5.15 2.94
C ILE A 382 9.01 -5.89 4.27
N VAL A 383 7.76 -6.07 4.73
CA VAL A 383 7.49 -6.83 5.97
C VAL A 383 7.89 -8.30 5.82
N ALA A 384 7.52 -8.95 4.70
CA ALA A 384 7.91 -10.33 4.44
C ALA A 384 9.43 -10.49 4.29
N GLY A 385 10.09 -9.56 3.59
CA GLY A 385 11.54 -9.54 3.39
C GLY A 385 12.30 -9.40 4.70
N ILE A 386 11.92 -8.44 5.55
CA ILE A 386 12.53 -8.24 6.87
C ILE A 386 12.33 -9.48 7.75
N ASN A 387 11.11 -10.06 7.79
CA ASN A 387 10.84 -11.24 8.61
C ASN A 387 11.52 -12.51 8.08
N ALA A 388 11.64 -12.66 6.78
CA ALA A 388 12.45 -13.73 6.19
C ALA A 388 13.93 -13.58 6.55
N ALA A 389 14.47 -12.37 6.50
CA ALA A 389 15.83 -12.07 6.94
C ALA A 389 16.03 -12.31 8.44
N ASN A 390 15.05 -11.93 9.28
CA ASN A 390 15.07 -12.21 10.71
C ASN A 390 15.10 -13.71 10.99
N LYS A 391 14.29 -14.48 10.25
CA LYS A 391 14.29 -15.95 10.37
C LYS A 391 15.65 -16.56 10.02
N LEU A 392 16.31 -16.08 8.97
CA LEU A 392 17.66 -16.50 8.58
C LEU A 392 18.72 -16.17 9.65
N ASP A 393 18.57 -15.03 10.32
CA ASP A 393 19.46 -14.57 11.41
C ASP A 393 19.06 -15.12 12.81
N ASN A 394 18.00 -15.92 12.91
CA ASN A 394 17.39 -16.36 14.18
C ASN A 394 16.98 -15.21 15.10
N MET A 395 16.51 -14.12 14.52
CA MET A 395 15.97 -12.95 15.23
C MET A 395 14.45 -13.08 15.40
N PRO A 396 13.85 -12.37 16.38
CA PRO A 396 12.41 -12.32 16.53
C PRO A 396 11.73 -11.69 15.30
N ASN A 397 10.48 -12.09 15.05
CA ASN A 397 9.67 -11.47 14.01
C ASN A 397 9.42 -9.98 14.31
N MET A 398 9.50 -9.15 13.27
CA MET A 398 9.04 -7.76 13.30
C MET A 398 7.52 -7.72 13.18
N GLU A 399 6.84 -7.25 14.20
CA GLU A 399 5.40 -7.00 14.19
C GLU A 399 5.12 -5.51 14.40
N ILE A 400 4.71 -4.83 13.35
CA ILE A 400 4.38 -3.40 13.40
C ILE A 400 2.95 -3.24 13.96
N LYS A 401 2.80 -2.40 14.99
CA LYS A 401 1.51 -2.16 15.62
C LYS A 401 0.61 -1.28 14.74
N ARG A 402 -0.70 -1.45 14.90
CA ARG A 402 -1.72 -0.60 14.24
C ARG A 402 -1.64 0.88 14.64
N SER A 403 -1.14 1.17 15.84
CA SER A 403 -0.89 2.53 16.32
C SER A 403 0.34 3.19 15.72
N ASP A 404 1.25 2.40 15.14
CA ASP A 404 2.58 2.87 14.75
C ASP A 404 2.73 3.06 13.24
N ALA A 405 1.94 2.33 12.41
CA ALA A 405 1.97 2.49 10.96
C ALA A 405 0.67 2.03 10.26
N TYR A 406 0.40 2.63 9.08
CA TYR A 406 -0.60 2.09 8.14
C TYR A 406 -0.21 0.68 7.66
N ILE A 407 1.08 0.37 7.55
CA ILE A 407 1.59 -0.99 7.27
C ILE A 407 1.11 -1.95 8.36
N GLY A 408 1.17 -1.56 9.64
CA GLY A 408 0.65 -2.38 10.75
C GLY A 408 -0.86 -2.59 10.67
N VAL A 409 -1.63 -1.57 10.26
CA VAL A 409 -3.08 -1.69 10.02
C VAL A 409 -3.36 -2.65 8.86
N LEU A 410 -2.64 -2.50 7.75
CA LEU A 410 -2.78 -3.34 6.56
C LEU A 410 -2.55 -4.82 6.89
N VAL A 411 -1.40 -5.13 7.47
CA VAL A 411 -1.01 -6.52 7.78
C VAL A 411 -1.98 -7.14 8.77
N ASP A 412 -2.31 -6.43 9.86
CA ASP A 412 -3.25 -6.94 10.85
C ASP A 412 -4.64 -7.19 10.26
N ASP A 413 -5.17 -6.27 9.43
CA ASP A 413 -6.49 -6.44 8.81
C ASP A 413 -6.55 -7.69 7.92
N ILE A 414 -5.56 -7.91 7.04
CA ILE A 414 -5.61 -9.04 6.11
C ILE A 414 -5.45 -10.40 6.80
N VAL A 415 -4.57 -10.51 7.81
CA VAL A 415 -4.32 -11.79 8.49
C VAL A 415 -5.33 -12.13 9.60
N THR A 416 -6.15 -11.15 10.02
CA THR A 416 -7.15 -11.36 11.09
C THR A 416 -8.59 -11.33 10.59
N LYS A 417 -8.90 -10.45 9.64
CA LYS A 417 -10.26 -10.32 9.07
C LYS A 417 -10.43 -11.07 7.76
N GLY A 418 -9.31 -11.41 7.11
CA GLY A 418 -9.32 -11.91 5.74
C GLY A 418 -9.74 -10.85 4.72
N THR A 419 -9.93 -11.26 3.48
CA THR A 419 -10.32 -10.38 2.38
C THR A 419 -11.49 -10.99 1.61
N ASN A 420 -12.69 -10.46 1.80
CA ASN A 420 -13.87 -10.85 0.99
C ASN A 420 -13.90 -10.13 -0.37
N GLU A 421 -13.09 -9.09 -0.53
CA GLU A 421 -12.90 -8.29 -1.74
C GLU A 421 -11.45 -7.79 -1.76
N PRO A 422 -10.86 -7.42 -2.91
CA PRO A 422 -9.50 -6.90 -2.95
C PRO A 422 -9.32 -5.73 -1.97
N TYR A 423 -8.51 -5.97 -0.93
CA TYR A 423 -8.28 -5.01 0.14
C TYR A 423 -7.53 -3.79 -0.40
N ARG A 424 -7.99 -2.61 -0.02
CA ARG A 424 -7.32 -1.34 -0.30
C ARG A 424 -7.21 -0.52 0.97
N MET A 425 -6.02 0.04 1.20
CA MET A 425 -5.80 0.92 2.33
C MET A 425 -6.47 2.27 2.11
N LEU A 426 -7.21 2.72 3.11
CA LEU A 426 -7.87 4.01 3.20
C LEU A 426 -7.59 4.62 4.57
N THR A 427 -7.59 5.95 4.66
CA THR A 427 -7.40 6.66 5.94
C THR A 427 -8.45 6.28 6.99
N SER A 428 -9.66 5.89 6.57
CA SER A 428 -10.74 5.46 7.46
C SER A 428 -10.51 4.10 8.13
N ARG A 429 -9.55 3.30 7.66
CA ARG A 429 -9.22 2.00 8.27
C ARG A 429 -8.33 2.14 9.50
N ALA A 430 -7.64 3.27 9.64
CA ALA A 430 -6.77 3.53 10.78
C ALA A 430 -7.55 4.22 11.90
N GLU A 431 -7.59 3.58 13.07
CA GLU A 431 -8.24 4.09 14.27
C GLU A 431 -7.47 5.31 14.85
N TYR A 432 -6.14 5.32 14.66
CA TYR A 432 -5.23 6.31 15.24
C TYR A 432 -4.58 7.19 14.17
N ARG A 433 -5.36 7.61 13.15
CA ARG A 433 -4.83 8.34 11.98
C ARG A 433 -4.10 9.65 12.31
N LEU A 434 -4.39 10.29 13.45
CA LEU A 434 -3.64 11.47 13.91
C LEU A 434 -2.22 11.11 14.37
N LEU A 435 -1.98 9.88 14.80
CA LEU A 435 -0.64 9.37 15.09
C LEU A 435 0.11 9.01 13.82
N LEU A 436 -0.63 8.54 12.77
CA LEU A 436 -0.06 7.97 11.53
C LEU A 436 0.03 9.03 10.41
N ARG A 437 0.77 10.11 10.65
CA ARG A 437 0.87 11.23 9.70
C ARG A 437 2.05 11.07 8.75
N ASN A 438 2.02 11.85 7.66
CA ASN A 438 3.08 11.91 6.66
C ASN A 438 4.38 12.56 7.19
N ASP A 439 4.25 13.52 8.12
CA ASP A 439 5.36 14.30 8.67
C ASP A 439 6.20 13.54 9.71
N ASN A 440 5.62 12.54 10.39
CA ASN A 440 6.26 11.86 11.53
C ASN A 440 6.62 10.39 11.27
N VAL A 441 6.72 9.97 10.03
CA VAL A 441 6.94 8.57 9.68
C VAL A 441 8.27 8.03 10.22
N ASP A 442 9.34 8.83 10.09
CA ASP A 442 10.67 8.49 10.60
C ASP A 442 10.67 8.35 12.14
N GLN A 443 9.96 9.21 12.87
CA GLN A 443 9.81 9.09 14.32
C GLN A 443 9.19 7.76 14.74
N ARG A 444 8.15 7.34 14.03
CA ARG A 444 7.38 6.12 14.36
C ARG A 444 8.12 4.82 14.04
N LEU A 445 8.93 4.81 12.96
CA LEU A 445 9.46 3.59 12.39
C LEU A 445 10.98 3.42 12.48
N ALA A 446 11.74 4.48 12.85
CA ALA A 446 13.19 4.38 12.97
C ALA A 446 13.66 3.25 13.90
N LYS A 447 12.97 3.06 15.03
CA LYS A 447 13.33 1.97 15.97
C LYS A 447 13.07 0.59 15.35
N TYR A 448 11.97 0.41 14.61
CA TYR A 448 11.70 -0.84 13.89
C TYR A 448 12.78 -1.11 12.85
N ALA A 449 13.17 -0.10 12.07
CA ALA A 449 14.21 -0.24 11.07
C ALA A 449 15.59 -0.58 11.68
N PHE A 450 15.96 0.10 12.77
CA PHE A 450 17.22 -0.12 13.46
C PHE A 450 17.28 -1.50 14.12
N ASP A 451 16.26 -1.88 14.91
CA ASP A 451 16.21 -3.17 15.60
C ASP A 451 16.27 -4.35 14.62
N ASN A 452 15.79 -4.16 13.39
CA ASN A 452 15.79 -5.18 12.33
C ASN A 452 16.96 -5.00 11.33
N LYS A 453 17.98 -4.22 11.67
CA LYS A 453 19.21 -4.02 10.87
C LYS A 453 18.97 -3.46 9.45
N MET A 454 17.89 -2.69 9.25
CA MET A 454 17.54 -2.06 7.98
C MET A 454 18.19 -0.68 7.81
N ILE A 455 18.52 -0.02 8.90
CA ILE A 455 19.31 1.22 8.94
C ILE A 455 20.45 1.07 9.93
N ASP A 456 21.53 1.81 9.70
CA ASP A 456 22.69 1.82 10.60
C ASP A 456 22.51 2.73 11.82
N ALA A 457 23.46 2.69 12.73
CA ALA A 457 23.43 3.47 13.97
C ALA A 457 23.52 4.98 13.72
N ASP A 458 24.21 5.41 12.66
CA ASP A 458 24.35 6.83 12.33
C ASP A 458 23.03 7.40 11.81
N ALA A 459 22.36 6.69 10.91
CA ALA A 459 21.04 7.06 10.41
C ALA A 459 20.02 7.12 11.55
N TYR A 460 19.99 6.10 12.42
CA TYR A 460 19.13 6.08 13.59
C TYR A 460 19.41 7.26 14.54
N SER A 461 20.70 7.52 14.86
CA SER A 461 21.09 8.63 15.74
C SER A 461 20.69 10.00 15.19
N LYS A 462 20.75 10.21 13.86
CA LYS A 462 20.29 11.46 13.23
C LYS A 462 18.80 11.68 13.44
N ILE A 463 17.99 10.63 13.30
CA ILE A 463 16.55 10.72 13.51
C ILE A 463 16.24 11.04 14.99
N ILE A 464 16.88 10.36 15.93
CA ILE A 464 16.69 10.62 17.36
C ILE A 464 17.05 12.07 17.69
N LYS A 465 18.22 12.56 17.26
CA LYS A 465 18.65 13.96 17.48
C LYS A 465 17.67 15.00 16.92
N LYS A 466 17.06 14.72 15.75
CA LYS A 466 16.00 15.56 15.17
C LYS A 466 14.84 15.73 16.17
N TYR A 467 14.31 14.63 16.71
CA TYR A 467 13.15 14.68 17.59
C TYR A 467 13.47 15.16 18.99
N ASP A 468 14.68 14.88 19.51
CA ASP A 468 15.16 15.48 20.75
C ASP A 468 15.22 17.00 20.62
N PHE A 469 15.76 17.53 19.52
CA PHE A 469 15.81 18.96 19.25
C PHE A 469 14.42 19.59 19.15
N ILE A 470 13.45 18.94 18.48
CA ILE A 470 12.06 19.39 18.42
C ILE A 470 11.47 19.45 19.84
N GLN A 471 11.67 18.39 20.64
CA GLN A 471 11.14 18.31 22.00
C GLN A 471 11.75 19.35 22.94
N GLU A 472 13.05 19.57 22.88
CA GLU A 472 13.73 20.65 23.64
C GLU A 472 13.17 22.01 23.26
N THR A 473 12.89 22.26 21.99
CA THR A 473 12.29 23.53 21.56
C THR A 473 10.87 23.68 22.06
N ILE A 474 10.05 22.62 22.03
CA ILE A 474 8.70 22.64 22.63
C ILE A 474 8.76 23.01 24.12
N GLU A 475 9.68 22.41 24.88
CA GLU A 475 9.84 22.75 26.32
C GLU A 475 10.35 24.19 26.53
N LYS A 476 11.22 24.71 25.68
CA LYS A 476 11.64 26.12 25.70
C LYS A 476 10.47 27.06 25.47
N LEU A 477 9.68 26.82 24.42
CA LEU A 477 8.51 27.62 24.05
C LEU A 477 7.41 27.58 25.13
N LYS A 478 7.29 26.50 25.87
CA LYS A 478 6.34 26.32 26.97
C LYS A 478 6.70 27.20 28.17
N ASN A 479 8.00 27.39 28.43
CA ASN A 479 8.51 28.12 29.59
C ASN A 479 8.85 29.59 29.27
N GLN A 480 8.74 30.04 28.05
CA GLN A 480 8.93 31.41 27.62
C GLN A 480 7.57 32.09 27.37
N TYR A 481 7.43 33.34 27.84
CA TYR A 481 6.18 34.08 27.75
C TYR A 481 6.29 35.31 26.86
N VAL A 482 5.23 35.54 26.08
CA VAL A 482 5.11 36.70 25.19
C VAL A 482 4.66 37.93 25.99
N SER A 483 5.44 38.99 25.88
CA SER A 483 5.02 40.30 26.44
C SER A 483 4.07 40.99 25.46
N SER A 484 2.97 41.57 25.99
CA SER A 484 2.05 42.40 25.18
C SER A 484 2.74 43.59 24.51
N LYS A 485 3.87 44.06 25.08
CA LYS A 485 4.69 45.17 24.56
C LYS A 485 5.70 44.73 23.51
N SER A 486 5.92 43.41 23.33
CA SER A 486 6.83 42.89 22.29
C SER A 486 6.21 43.06 20.91
N LYS A 487 7.08 43.07 19.85
CA LYS A 487 6.61 43.09 18.45
C LYS A 487 5.62 41.97 18.15
N ILE A 488 5.89 40.78 18.64
CA ILE A 488 5.02 39.59 18.46
C ILE A 488 3.72 39.78 19.25
N GLY A 489 3.79 40.26 20.50
CA GLY A 489 2.62 40.49 21.31
C GLY A 489 1.67 41.53 20.70
N GLN A 490 2.22 42.59 20.12
CA GLN A 490 1.44 43.61 19.39
C GLN A 490 0.86 43.06 18.07
N LYS A 491 1.67 42.30 17.29
CA LYS A 491 1.23 41.70 16.00
C LYS A 491 0.01 40.78 16.19
N TYR A 492 0.00 40.00 17.27
CA TYR A 492 -1.05 38.99 17.52
C TYR A 492 -2.02 39.37 18.64
N ASN A 493 -2.05 40.67 19.05
CA ASN A 493 -2.97 41.22 20.06
C ASN A 493 -2.98 40.39 21.36
N VAL A 494 -1.80 40.13 21.92
CA VAL A 494 -1.68 39.38 23.16
C VAL A 494 -1.91 40.33 24.35
N ASP A 495 -3.07 40.25 25.03
CA ASP A 495 -3.44 41.09 26.15
C ASP A 495 -2.64 40.79 27.43
N ASN A 496 -2.45 39.51 27.73
CA ASN A 496 -1.68 38.99 28.86
C ASN A 496 -0.59 38.06 28.40
N GLY A 497 0.53 37.97 29.14
CA GLY A 497 1.62 37.05 28.83
C GLY A 497 1.13 35.61 28.74
N ILE A 498 1.13 35.07 27.52
CA ILE A 498 0.91 33.67 27.25
C ILE A 498 2.25 33.04 26.85
N SER A 499 2.40 31.71 27.02
CA SER A 499 3.61 31.05 26.54
C SER A 499 3.68 31.08 25.01
N TYR A 500 4.90 31.12 24.45
CA TYR A 500 5.10 31.03 23.01
C TYR A 500 4.50 29.73 22.44
N LEU A 501 4.52 28.63 23.20
CA LEU A 501 3.88 27.39 22.83
C LEU A 501 2.36 27.56 22.61
N LYS A 502 1.69 28.26 23.55
CA LYS A 502 0.24 28.52 23.45
C LYS A 502 -0.08 29.46 22.29
N LEU A 503 0.79 30.43 22.02
CA LEU A 503 0.66 31.31 20.86
C LEU A 503 0.80 30.54 19.54
N LEU A 504 1.84 29.69 19.42
CA LEU A 504 2.09 28.86 18.22
C LEU A 504 0.95 27.85 17.95
N ALA A 505 0.23 27.44 18.99
CA ALA A 505 -0.93 26.56 18.85
C ALA A 505 -2.11 27.20 18.11
N ASN A 506 -2.14 28.54 18.01
CA ASN A 506 -3.15 29.26 17.24
C ASN A 506 -2.83 29.12 15.73
N PRO A 507 -3.77 28.61 14.90
CA PRO A 507 -3.56 28.46 13.45
C PRO A 507 -3.28 29.78 12.70
N GLU A 508 -3.73 30.92 13.21
CA GLU A 508 -3.54 32.25 12.62
C GLU A 508 -2.11 32.79 12.81
N VAL A 509 -1.33 32.18 13.68
CA VAL A 509 0.05 32.58 13.94
C VAL A 509 0.99 31.97 12.94
N ASN A 510 1.79 32.82 12.25
CA ASN A 510 2.86 32.32 11.39
C ASN A 510 3.99 31.73 12.26
N PRO A 511 4.34 30.44 12.10
CA PRO A 511 5.40 29.81 12.88
C PRO A 511 6.76 30.49 12.75
N GLU A 512 7.08 31.05 11.59
CA GLU A 512 8.33 31.76 11.33
C GLU A 512 8.54 32.99 12.22
N ASP A 513 7.45 33.67 12.60
CA ASP A 513 7.53 34.81 13.54
C ASP A 513 8.04 34.42 14.93
N ILE A 514 7.84 33.15 15.31
CA ILE A 514 8.24 32.62 16.62
C ILE A 514 9.56 31.90 16.56
N LEU A 515 9.74 31.09 15.53
CA LEU A 515 10.87 30.16 15.39
C LEU A 515 12.02 30.72 14.54
N GLY A 516 11.71 31.70 13.66
CA GLY A 516 12.62 32.21 12.64
C GLY A 516 12.46 31.45 11.32
N GLU A 517 12.77 32.13 10.19
CA GLU A 517 12.63 31.60 8.84
C GLU A 517 13.54 30.37 8.59
N ASP A 518 14.72 30.35 9.19
CA ASP A 518 15.71 29.27 9.01
C ASP A 518 15.58 28.13 10.04
N TYR A 519 14.47 28.08 10.82
CA TYR A 519 14.31 27.05 11.83
C TYR A 519 14.13 25.66 11.17
N PRO A 520 15.01 24.70 11.45
CA PRO A 520 14.87 23.37 10.92
C PRO A 520 13.64 22.68 11.54
N TYR A 521 12.93 21.88 10.73
CA TYR A 521 11.76 21.09 11.19
C TYR A 521 10.55 21.93 11.66
N ILE A 522 10.38 23.13 11.08
CA ILE A 522 9.31 24.07 11.45
C ILE A 522 7.91 23.45 11.29
N ASP A 523 7.71 22.67 10.24
CA ASP A 523 6.43 22.00 9.95
C ASP A 523 6.13 20.93 10.98
N GLU A 524 7.08 20.02 11.24
CA GLU A 524 6.89 18.93 12.21
C GLU A 524 6.61 19.46 13.61
N LEU A 525 7.36 20.48 14.06
CA LEU A 525 7.16 21.10 15.35
C LEU A 525 5.78 21.78 15.44
N THR A 526 5.42 22.56 14.43
CA THR A 526 4.14 23.28 14.39
C THR A 526 2.96 22.32 14.41
N ILE A 527 3.02 21.23 13.63
CA ILE A 527 1.99 20.19 13.61
C ILE A 527 1.86 19.52 14.99
N GLN A 528 2.96 19.18 15.64
CA GLN A 528 2.93 18.59 16.99
C GLN A 528 2.28 19.52 18.00
N VAL A 529 2.63 20.81 17.99
CA VAL A 529 2.08 21.81 18.90
C VAL A 529 0.58 22.01 18.68
N ARG A 530 0.16 22.19 17.43
CA ARG A 530 -1.25 22.42 17.07
C ARG A 530 -2.15 21.21 17.33
N LEU A 531 -1.63 20.00 17.23
CA LEU A 531 -2.38 18.77 17.46
C LEU A 531 -2.23 18.20 18.87
N PHE A 532 -1.43 18.78 19.74
CA PHE A 532 -1.04 18.23 21.05
C PHE A 532 -2.19 17.61 21.86
N GLY A 533 -3.29 18.34 22.03
CA GLY A 533 -4.45 17.83 22.79
C GLY A 533 -5.14 16.62 22.17
N TYR A 534 -5.16 16.57 20.86
CA TYR A 534 -5.75 15.44 20.10
C TYR A 534 -4.82 14.24 20.11
N LEU A 535 -3.50 14.45 19.97
CA LEU A 535 -2.49 13.39 20.00
C LEU A 535 -2.51 12.68 21.35
N LYS A 536 -2.51 13.40 22.45
CA LYS A 536 -2.57 12.82 23.81
C LYS A 536 -3.81 11.93 24.02
N LYS A 537 -4.97 12.31 23.45
CA LYS A 537 -6.18 11.48 23.52
C LYS A 537 -6.02 10.18 22.70
N GLN A 538 -5.44 10.27 21.51
CA GLN A 538 -5.23 9.07 20.67
C GLN A 538 -4.16 8.15 21.26
N GLU A 539 -3.08 8.69 21.82
CA GLU A 539 -2.06 7.92 22.53
C GLU A 539 -2.66 7.12 23.69
N SER A 540 -3.46 7.77 24.53
CA SER A 540 -4.14 7.09 25.64
C SER A 540 -5.09 5.98 25.16
N ALA A 541 -5.78 6.18 24.02
CA ALA A 541 -6.63 5.15 23.43
C ALA A 541 -5.80 3.99 22.87
N ALA A 542 -4.68 4.29 22.20
CA ALA A 542 -3.75 3.29 21.66
C ALA A 542 -3.12 2.44 22.77
N GLU A 543 -2.70 3.07 23.88
CA GLU A 543 -2.16 2.35 25.05
C GLU A 543 -3.17 1.35 25.66
N LYS A 544 -4.45 1.75 25.76
CA LYS A 544 -5.51 0.84 26.23
C LYS A 544 -5.65 -0.38 25.32
N MET A 545 -5.63 -0.16 24.01
CA MET A 545 -5.72 -1.27 23.04
C MET A 545 -4.48 -2.15 23.09
N LEU A 546 -3.28 -1.56 23.26
CA LEU A 546 -2.04 -2.30 23.40
C LEU A 546 -2.07 -3.28 24.57
N ARG A 547 -2.72 -2.93 25.68
CA ARG A 547 -2.91 -3.86 26.82
C ARG A 547 -3.69 -5.11 26.41
N LEU A 548 -4.68 -4.99 25.53
CA LEU A 548 -5.41 -6.14 25.00
C LEU A 548 -4.56 -6.97 24.01
N GLU A 549 -3.67 -6.33 23.27
CA GLU A 549 -2.70 -7.02 22.40
C GLU A 549 -1.65 -7.83 23.17
N LEU A 550 -1.32 -7.41 24.40
CA LEU A 550 -0.40 -8.17 25.27
C LEU A 550 -1.05 -9.43 25.86
N LEU A 551 -2.38 -9.53 25.85
CA LEU A 551 -3.10 -10.71 26.35
C LEU A 551 -3.15 -11.78 25.25
N LYS A 552 -2.17 -12.69 25.28
CA LYS A 552 -2.07 -13.81 24.33
C LYS A 552 -3.17 -14.85 24.57
N LEU A 553 -3.74 -15.35 23.49
CA LEU A 553 -4.62 -16.51 23.49
C LEU A 553 -3.78 -17.78 23.32
N PRO A 554 -4.03 -18.84 24.09
CA PRO A 554 -3.33 -20.11 23.91
C PRO A 554 -3.59 -20.72 22.53
N GLU A 555 -2.58 -21.31 21.91
CA GLU A 555 -2.73 -21.96 20.61
C GLU A 555 -3.68 -23.16 20.65
N ASP A 556 -3.74 -23.85 21.81
CA ASP A 556 -4.56 -25.03 22.07
C ASP A 556 -5.99 -24.69 22.57
N ILE A 557 -6.40 -23.41 22.55
CA ILE A 557 -7.72 -23.01 23.07
C ILE A 557 -8.85 -23.67 22.25
N ASP A 558 -9.77 -24.33 22.98
CA ASP A 558 -11.02 -24.81 22.42
C ASP A 558 -12.14 -23.81 22.71
N TYR A 559 -12.48 -23.00 21.72
CA TYR A 559 -13.48 -21.95 21.85
C TYR A 559 -14.90 -22.48 22.12
N TYR A 560 -15.17 -23.77 21.83
CA TYR A 560 -16.45 -24.40 22.18
C TYR A 560 -16.59 -24.70 23.67
N LYS A 561 -15.46 -24.79 24.39
CA LYS A 561 -15.41 -24.99 25.85
C LYS A 561 -15.34 -23.68 26.63
N VAL A 562 -15.31 -22.53 25.97
CA VAL A 562 -15.38 -21.23 26.65
C VAL A 562 -16.83 -20.92 26.98
N ASP A 563 -17.16 -20.78 28.27
CA ASP A 563 -18.52 -20.50 28.72
C ASP A 563 -19.02 -19.14 28.22
N ASN A 564 -20.31 -19.09 27.91
CA ASN A 564 -21.04 -17.87 27.53
C ASN A 564 -20.52 -17.15 26.26
N LEU A 565 -19.70 -17.78 25.42
CA LEU A 565 -19.42 -17.26 24.08
C LEU A 565 -20.61 -17.47 23.16
N ALA A 566 -20.91 -16.45 22.35
CA ALA A 566 -21.92 -16.56 21.29
C ALA A 566 -21.53 -17.64 20.25
N THR A 567 -22.51 -18.33 19.67
CA THR A 567 -22.26 -19.39 18.67
C THR A 567 -21.45 -18.88 17.49
N GLU A 568 -21.79 -17.69 16.98
CA GLU A 568 -21.04 -17.03 15.90
C GLU A 568 -19.60 -16.75 16.32
N ALA A 569 -19.39 -16.27 17.54
CA ALA A 569 -18.06 -16.01 18.07
C ALA A 569 -17.21 -17.28 18.15
N ARG A 570 -17.78 -18.40 18.65
CA ARG A 570 -17.09 -19.71 18.70
C ARG A 570 -16.64 -20.16 17.31
N GLN A 571 -17.52 -20.08 16.32
CA GLN A 571 -17.21 -20.46 14.93
C GLN A 571 -16.07 -19.62 14.36
N LYS A 572 -16.20 -18.28 14.44
CA LYS A 572 -15.20 -17.35 13.88
C LYS A 572 -13.85 -17.42 14.56
N LEU A 573 -13.84 -17.51 15.89
CA LEU A 573 -12.59 -17.65 16.65
C LEU A 573 -11.89 -18.98 16.36
N SER A 574 -12.65 -20.07 16.20
CA SER A 574 -12.10 -21.38 15.84
C SER A 574 -11.52 -21.40 14.42
N GLN A 575 -12.12 -20.66 13.49
CA GLN A 575 -11.67 -20.56 12.11
C GLN A 575 -10.43 -19.64 11.97
N ILE A 576 -10.45 -18.46 12.59
CA ILE A 576 -9.43 -17.42 12.43
C ILE A 576 -8.23 -17.67 13.32
N ARG A 577 -8.44 -18.28 14.50
CA ARG A 577 -7.38 -18.57 15.48
C ARG A 577 -6.57 -17.32 15.85
N PRO A 578 -7.20 -16.24 16.37
CA PRO A 578 -6.47 -15.05 16.78
C PRO A 578 -5.44 -15.38 17.88
N THR A 579 -4.29 -14.72 17.83
CA THR A 579 -3.20 -14.95 18.80
C THR A 579 -3.30 -14.07 20.04
N THR A 580 -4.14 -13.00 20.00
CA THR A 580 -4.33 -12.08 21.13
C THR A 580 -5.80 -11.70 21.31
N ILE A 581 -6.15 -11.23 22.51
CA ILE A 581 -7.47 -10.65 22.80
C ILE A 581 -7.74 -9.41 21.91
N GLY A 582 -6.72 -8.60 21.65
CA GLY A 582 -6.83 -7.46 20.74
C GLY A 582 -7.22 -7.88 19.32
N GLN A 583 -6.60 -8.92 18.77
CA GLN A 583 -7.01 -9.48 17.48
C GLN A 583 -8.44 -10.00 17.51
N ALA A 584 -8.79 -10.79 18.52
CA ALA A 584 -10.14 -11.33 18.69
C ALA A 584 -11.20 -10.22 18.66
N SER A 585 -10.94 -9.09 19.32
CA SER A 585 -11.88 -7.96 19.41
C SER A 585 -12.15 -7.26 18.06
N ARG A 586 -11.28 -7.44 17.05
CA ARG A 586 -11.41 -6.83 15.71
C ARG A 586 -12.09 -7.75 14.70
N ILE A 587 -12.34 -9.01 15.05
CA ILE A 587 -13.04 -9.95 14.18
C ILE A 587 -14.50 -9.53 14.07
N SER A 588 -14.99 -9.37 12.84
CA SER A 588 -16.40 -9.02 12.59
C SER A 588 -17.35 -10.07 13.18
N GLY A 589 -18.30 -9.64 14.02
CA GLY A 589 -19.24 -10.51 14.72
C GLY A 589 -18.77 -11.00 16.10
N ILE A 590 -17.59 -10.55 16.56
CA ILE A 590 -17.18 -10.68 17.96
C ILE A 590 -17.57 -9.39 18.69
N ASN A 591 -18.35 -9.52 19.76
CA ASN A 591 -18.84 -8.39 20.53
C ASN A 591 -18.04 -8.18 21.84
N PRO A 592 -18.18 -7.04 22.52
CA PRO A 592 -17.47 -6.79 23.78
C PRO A 592 -17.75 -7.81 24.89
N ALA A 593 -18.95 -8.44 24.91
CA ALA A 593 -19.26 -9.48 25.88
C ALA A 593 -18.45 -10.77 25.62
N ASP A 594 -18.29 -11.15 24.35
CA ASP A 594 -17.44 -12.29 23.98
C ASP A 594 -15.99 -12.08 24.42
N ILE A 595 -15.46 -10.85 24.26
CA ILE A 595 -14.12 -10.48 24.71
C ILE A 595 -13.99 -10.60 26.23
N GLN A 596 -15.01 -10.18 26.98
CA GLN A 596 -15.01 -10.36 28.44
C GLN A 596 -14.98 -11.84 28.82
N MET A 597 -15.74 -12.70 28.14
CA MET A 597 -15.73 -14.15 28.41
C MET A 597 -14.37 -14.78 28.12
N LEU A 598 -13.71 -14.39 27.03
CA LEU A 598 -12.32 -14.81 26.74
C LEU A 598 -11.34 -14.36 27.83
N MET A 599 -11.46 -13.13 28.32
CA MET A 599 -10.62 -12.61 29.42
C MET A 599 -10.87 -13.40 30.73
N PHE A 600 -12.12 -13.71 31.07
CA PHE A 600 -12.45 -14.57 32.21
C PHE A 600 -11.85 -15.95 32.07
N TYR A 601 -11.98 -16.59 30.91
CA TYR A 601 -11.38 -17.88 30.63
C TYR A 601 -9.87 -17.88 30.83
N LEU A 602 -9.15 -16.87 30.29
CA LEU A 602 -7.71 -16.73 30.47
C LEU A 602 -7.30 -16.55 31.94
N ASN A 603 -8.05 -15.76 32.69
CA ASN A 603 -7.78 -15.54 34.11
C ASN A 603 -8.00 -16.81 34.95
N ASN A 604 -9.01 -17.62 34.62
CA ASN A 604 -9.27 -18.88 35.30
C ASN A 604 -8.23 -19.98 34.97
N ARG A 605 -7.65 -19.94 33.75
CA ARG A 605 -6.59 -20.88 33.34
C ARG A 605 -5.21 -20.55 33.97
N ARG A 606 -5.03 -19.29 34.43
CA ARG A 606 -3.80 -18.84 35.11
C ARG A 606 -3.79 -19.15 36.63
N LYS A 607 -4.94 -19.46 37.19
CA LYS A 607 -5.09 -19.96 38.57
C LYS A 607 -4.99 -21.50 38.61
#